data_1f94385432bb2a45b93167524f8ccce3
#
_entry.id   1f94385432bb2a45b93167524f8ccce3
#
_cell.length_a   1.000
_cell.length_b   1.000
_cell.length_c   1.000
_cell.angle_alpha   90.00
_cell.angle_beta   90.00
_cell.angle_gamma   90.00
#
_symmetry.space_group_name_H-M   'P 1'
#
loop_
_entity.id
_entity.type
_entity.pdbx_description
1 polymer ?
#
loop_
_entity_poly.entity_id
_entity_poly.type
_entity_poly.pdbx_seq_one_letter_code
_entity_poly.pdbx_strand_id
1 'polypeptide(L)'
;MRVLIINTSERTGGAAVAANRLMKALNNHGAKAKMLVRDKDTDSLTVVPLPHSPRLRWHFLWERLVIFCRLHFSRQHLFEVDIANAGSDVTKLPEFQEADVIHLHWINQGMLSLKGIQKILQSGKPVVWTMHDIWPATAFCHVTLGCQHFTSQCGNCRLLPGGGSSNDFSTTIWKRKQRMLADGSIYFVACSHWLESEAKRSALLSGQKITSIPNPIDTRIYKKGDKQEARQRLGLPLDKKLILFASQRVTNANKGMDYLIEACRQLQLPDAAVVILGGHAE
;
A
#
# COMPACT_ATOMS: atom_id res chain seq x y z
N MET A 1 -9.92 23.45 -6.47
CA MET A 1 -9.04 22.70 -5.55
C MET A 1 -8.09 21.84 -6.37
N ARG A 2 -6.78 21.98 -6.12
CA ARG A 2 -5.71 21.21 -6.78
C ARG A 2 -5.21 20.16 -5.79
N VAL A 3 -5.23 18.89 -6.20
CA VAL A 3 -4.81 17.75 -5.37
C VAL A 3 -3.58 17.11 -6.00
N LEU A 4 -2.51 16.96 -5.23
CA LEU A 4 -1.35 16.16 -5.62
C LEU A 4 -1.40 14.82 -4.91
N ILE A 5 -1.69 13.77 -5.67
CA ILE A 5 -1.61 12.38 -5.21
C ILE A 5 -0.16 11.91 -5.36
N ILE A 6 0.43 11.34 -4.33
CA ILE A 6 1.80 10.80 -4.35
C ILE A 6 1.75 9.30 -4.13
N ASN A 7 2.26 8.54 -5.09
CA ASN A 7 2.35 7.08 -5.05
C ASN A 7 3.63 6.60 -5.73
N THR A 8 4.16 5.44 -5.39
CA THR A 8 5.41 4.94 -5.97
C THR A 8 5.27 4.59 -7.44
N SER A 9 4.21 3.88 -7.83
CA SER A 9 3.96 3.46 -9.22
C SER A 9 2.62 4.00 -9.73
N GLU A 10 2.52 4.19 -11.05
CA GLU A 10 1.29 4.59 -11.70
C GLU A 10 0.24 3.47 -11.73
N ARG A 11 0.65 2.21 -12.00
CA ARG A 11 -0.26 1.10 -12.30
C ARG A 11 0.07 -0.20 -11.57
N THR A 12 1.28 -0.34 -11.05
CA THR A 12 1.74 -1.59 -10.44
C THR A 12 1.20 -1.74 -9.01
N GLY A 13 0.38 -2.77 -8.81
CA GLY A 13 -0.21 -3.11 -7.52
C GLY A 13 -1.54 -2.42 -7.22
N GLY A 14 -2.26 -2.94 -6.22
CA GLY A 14 -3.61 -2.47 -5.87
C GLY A 14 -3.66 -1.01 -5.42
N ALA A 15 -2.65 -0.55 -4.69
CA ALA A 15 -2.53 0.83 -4.23
C ALA A 15 -2.43 1.82 -5.41
N ALA A 16 -1.61 1.51 -6.41
CA ALA A 16 -1.46 2.33 -7.61
C ALA A 16 -2.75 2.43 -8.41
N VAL A 17 -3.43 1.29 -8.61
CA VAL A 17 -4.73 1.25 -9.30
C VAL A 17 -5.77 2.08 -8.55
N ALA A 18 -5.84 1.98 -7.22
CA ALA A 18 -6.77 2.76 -6.41
C ALA A 18 -6.47 4.27 -6.47
N ALA A 19 -5.20 4.67 -6.35
CA ALA A 19 -4.76 6.06 -6.46
C ALA A 19 -5.09 6.65 -7.84
N ASN A 20 -4.84 5.91 -8.93
CA ASN A 20 -5.17 6.34 -10.29
C ASN A 20 -6.68 6.50 -10.50
N ARG A 21 -7.48 5.55 -9.98
CA ARG A 21 -8.95 5.65 -10.02
C ARG A 21 -9.45 6.87 -9.25
N LEU A 22 -8.88 7.15 -8.07
CA LEU A 22 -9.22 8.31 -7.28
C LEU A 22 -8.88 9.61 -8.03
N MET A 23 -7.68 9.69 -8.64
CA MET A 23 -7.30 10.85 -9.46
C MET A 23 -8.31 11.10 -10.57
N LYS A 24 -8.72 10.07 -11.30
CA LYS A 24 -9.73 10.18 -12.37
C LYS A 24 -11.08 10.61 -11.83
N ALA A 25 -11.51 10.04 -10.70
CA ALA A 25 -12.77 10.40 -10.06
C ALA A 25 -12.78 11.87 -9.62
N LEU A 26 -11.71 12.36 -9.00
CA LEU A 26 -11.55 13.75 -8.59
C LEU A 26 -11.63 14.70 -9.81
N ASN A 27 -10.92 14.38 -10.89
CA ASN A 27 -10.95 15.18 -12.11
C ASN A 27 -12.35 15.20 -12.75
N ASN A 28 -13.08 14.11 -12.73
CA ASN A 28 -14.45 14.01 -13.25
C ASN A 28 -15.47 14.79 -12.40
N HIS A 29 -15.12 15.14 -11.15
CA HIS A 29 -15.99 15.85 -10.22
C HIS A 29 -15.48 17.27 -9.89
N GLY A 30 -14.73 17.89 -10.80
CA GLY A 30 -14.37 19.30 -10.74
C GLY A 30 -13.14 19.65 -9.90
N ALA A 31 -12.44 18.69 -9.30
CA ALA A 31 -11.13 18.93 -8.73
C ALA A 31 -10.05 18.82 -9.84
N LYS A 32 -8.89 19.44 -9.64
CA LYS A 32 -7.73 19.30 -10.52
C LYS A 32 -6.71 18.41 -9.83
N ALA A 33 -6.78 17.10 -10.10
CA ALA A 33 -5.86 16.13 -9.49
C ALA A 33 -4.76 15.71 -10.45
N LYS A 34 -3.51 15.73 -9.98
CA LYS A 34 -2.34 15.14 -10.62
C LYS A 34 -1.79 14.02 -9.73
N MET A 35 -1.13 13.03 -10.33
CA MET A 35 -0.48 11.94 -9.62
C MET A 35 1.02 11.99 -9.86
N LEU A 36 1.81 12.19 -8.80
CA LEU A 36 3.27 12.17 -8.84
C LEU A 36 3.73 10.74 -8.52
N VAL A 37 4.53 10.17 -9.42
CA VAL A 37 5.00 8.78 -9.31
C VAL A 37 6.51 8.69 -9.56
N ARG A 38 7.14 7.63 -9.03
CA ARG A 38 8.49 7.23 -9.44
C ARG A 38 8.44 6.46 -10.74
N ASP A 39 7.53 5.50 -10.83
CA ASP A 39 7.42 4.56 -11.96
C ASP A 39 6.17 4.92 -12.77
N LYS A 40 6.38 5.65 -13.87
CA LYS A 40 5.33 6.05 -14.82
C LYS A 40 5.29 5.05 -15.97
N ASP A 41 4.09 4.59 -16.32
CA ASP A 41 3.86 3.54 -17.32
C ASP A 41 3.10 4.04 -18.57
N THR A 42 2.46 5.22 -18.51
CA THR A 42 1.62 5.75 -19.59
C THR A 42 2.00 7.19 -19.98
N ASP A 43 1.50 7.66 -21.11
CA ASP A 43 1.67 9.05 -21.58
C ASP A 43 0.62 10.03 -20.98
N SER A 44 -0.08 9.60 -19.93
CA SER A 44 -1.09 10.46 -19.28
C SER A 44 -0.48 11.78 -18.79
N LEU A 45 -1.08 12.91 -19.18
CA LEU A 45 -0.65 14.25 -18.78
C LEU A 45 -0.95 14.55 -17.31
N THR A 46 -1.89 13.82 -16.70
CA THR A 46 -2.23 13.97 -15.28
C THR A 46 -1.32 13.16 -14.36
N VAL A 47 -0.47 12.29 -14.93
CA VAL A 47 0.55 11.53 -14.20
C VAL A 47 1.92 12.15 -14.48
N VAL A 48 2.58 12.59 -13.43
CA VAL A 48 3.88 13.26 -13.49
C VAL A 48 4.94 12.34 -12.90
N PRO A 49 6.01 12.00 -13.62
CA PRO A 49 7.11 11.24 -13.06
C PRO A 49 7.99 12.15 -12.18
N LEU A 50 8.65 11.58 -11.19
CA LEU A 50 9.77 12.26 -10.54
C LEU A 50 10.85 12.62 -11.59
N PRO A 51 11.54 13.75 -11.44
CA PRO A 51 12.65 14.13 -12.32
C PRO A 51 13.66 12.98 -12.45
N HIS A 52 14.04 12.68 -13.69
CA HIS A 52 14.97 11.58 -13.98
C HIS A 52 16.30 11.80 -13.25
N SER A 53 16.66 10.87 -12.38
CA SER A 53 17.91 10.92 -11.62
C SER A 53 18.39 9.51 -11.31
N PRO A 54 19.70 9.22 -11.45
CA PRO A 54 20.27 7.95 -10.97
C PRO A 54 19.98 7.69 -9.49
N ARG A 55 19.79 8.78 -8.70
CA ARG A 55 19.46 8.71 -7.27
C ARG A 55 18.18 7.93 -6.98
N LEU A 56 17.18 7.91 -7.90
CA LEU A 56 15.92 7.17 -7.69
C LEU A 56 16.17 5.67 -7.50
N ARG A 57 17.04 5.08 -8.34
CA ARG A 57 17.43 3.67 -8.19
C ARG A 57 18.25 3.44 -6.92
N TRP A 58 19.13 4.39 -6.58
CA TRP A 58 19.94 4.32 -5.36
C TRP A 58 19.11 4.41 -4.10
N HIS A 59 18.02 5.19 -4.05
CA HIS A 59 17.13 5.23 -2.89
C HIS A 59 16.55 3.85 -2.56
N PHE A 60 16.06 3.15 -3.59
CA PHE A 60 15.54 1.78 -3.43
C PHE A 60 16.63 0.79 -3.00
N LEU A 61 17.76 0.78 -3.73
CA LEU A 61 18.86 -0.15 -3.44
C LEU A 61 19.45 0.09 -2.05
N TRP A 62 19.62 1.35 -1.67
CA TRP A 62 20.11 1.72 -0.34
C TRP A 62 19.18 1.25 0.77
N GLU A 63 17.89 1.45 0.61
CA GLU A 63 16.91 0.96 1.58
C GLU A 63 16.98 -0.56 1.71
N ARG A 64 16.99 -1.29 0.60
CA ARG A 64 17.13 -2.76 0.60
C ARG A 64 18.46 -3.21 1.21
N LEU A 65 19.56 -2.54 0.91
CA LEU A 65 20.85 -2.86 1.50
C LEU A 65 20.85 -2.69 3.03
N VAL A 66 20.32 -1.58 3.53
CA VAL A 66 20.22 -1.35 4.98
C VAL A 66 19.36 -2.42 5.64
N ILE A 67 18.20 -2.75 5.07
CA ILE A 67 17.34 -3.82 5.58
C ILE A 67 18.08 -5.16 5.56
N PHE A 68 18.73 -5.51 4.45
CA PHE A 68 19.49 -6.76 4.30
C PHE A 68 20.59 -6.90 5.37
N CYS A 69 21.34 -5.82 5.63
CA CYS A 69 22.32 -5.81 6.71
C CYS A 69 21.67 -6.01 8.09
N ARG A 70 20.49 -5.40 8.33
CA ARG A 70 19.75 -5.53 9.59
C ARG A 70 19.07 -6.89 9.76
N LEU A 71 18.86 -7.62 8.67
CA LEU A 71 18.39 -9.00 8.65
C LEU A 71 19.55 -10.02 8.69
N HIS A 72 20.77 -9.58 9.08
CA HIS A 72 21.99 -10.41 9.11
C HIS A 72 22.24 -11.10 7.77
N PHE A 73 22.11 -10.35 6.67
CA PHE A 73 22.31 -10.81 5.29
C PHE A 73 21.32 -11.89 4.83
N SER A 74 20.18 -12.01 5.52
CA SER A 74 19.08 -12.89 5.11
C SER A 74 18.19 -12.19 4.08
N ARG A 75 17.71 -12.94 3.09
CA ARG A 75 16.68 -12.49 2.14
C ARG A 75 15.26 -12.71 2.67
N GLN A 76 15.10 -13.49 3.73
CA GLN A 76 13.82 -13.67 4.41
C GLN A 76 13.33 -12.29 4.89
N HIS A 77 12.07 -12.00 4.71
CA HIS A 77 11.43 -10.73 5.08
C HIS A 77 11.98 -9.45 4.41
N LEU A 78 12.96 -9.55 3.47
CA LEU A 78 13.58 -8.38 2.82
C LEU A 78 12.57 -7.44 2.13
N PHE A 79 11.45 -7.97 1.65
CA PHE A 79 10.38 -7.23 1.00
C PHE A 79 9.08 -7.13 1.81
N GLU A 80 9.08 -7.63 3.04
CA GLU A 80 7.95 -7.54 3.96
C GLU A 80 8.00 -6.30 4.84
N VAL A 81 9.14 -5.59 4.79
CA VAL A 81 9.41 -4.40 5.60
C VAL A 81 9.96 -3.25 4.74
N ASP A 82 9.59 -2.04 5.09
CA ASP A 82 10.11 -0.79 4.52
C ASP A 82 10.42 0.20 5.65
N ILE A 83 11.57 0.85 5.57
CA ILE A 83 12.06 1.76 6.63
C ILE A 83 12.07 3.23 6.22
N ALA A 84 11.78 3.51 4.95
CA ALA A 84 11.72 4.84 4.36
C ALA A 84 12.91 5.74 4.78
N ASN A 85 14.13 5.16 4.73
CA ASN A 85 15.37 5.85 5.10
C ASN A 85 15.95 6.69 3.95
N ALA A 86 15.48 6.46 2.73
CA ALA A 86 15.86 7.18 1.53
C ALA A 86 14.61 7.49 0.68
N GLY A 87 14.64 8.57 -0.08
CA GLY A 87 13.54 8.99 -0.95
C GLY A 87 13.76 10.39 -1.50
N SER A 88 12.90 10.80 -2.41
CA SER A 88 12.99 12.09 -3.09
C SER A 88 12.37 13.22 -2.27
N ASP A 89 12.96 14.40 -2.35
CA ASP A 89 12.36 15.63 -1.81
C ASP A 89 11.41 16.20 -2.86
N VAL A 90 10.12 15.97 -2.67
CA VAL A 90 9.07 16.40 -3.58
C VAL A 90 8.59 17.82 -3.32
N THR A 91 8.97 18.41 -2.17
CA THR A 91 8.45 19.72 -1.74
C THR A 91 8.89 20.87 -2.64
N LYS A 92 9.96 20.66 -3.44
CA LYS A 92 10.51 21.66 -4.37
C LYS A 92 9.90 21.58 -5.79
N LEU A 93 9.08 20.57 -6.06
CA LEU A 93 8.49 20.37 -7.38
C LEU A 93 7.34 21.37 -7.61
N PRO A 94 7.18 21.86 -8.85
CA PRO A 94 6.07 22.76 -9.19
C PRO A 94 4.71 22.20 -8.81
N GLU A 95 4.48 20.90 -9.06
CA GLU A 95 3.23 20.21 -8.74
C GLU A 95 2.91 20.24 -7.25
N PHE A 96 3.95 20.12 -6.39
CA PHE A 96 3.79 20.23 -4.96
C PHE A 96 3.47 21.67 -4.54
N GLN A 97 4.18 22.65 -5.10
CA GLN A 97 4.00 24.05 -4.76
C GLN A 97 2.59 24.53 -5.15
N GLU A 98 2.10 24.10 -6.30
CA GLU A 98 0.78 24.45 -6.80
C GLU A 98 -0.37 23.74 -6.08
N ALA A 99 -0.14 22.62 -5.43
CA ALA A 99 -1.19 21.82 -4.80
C ALA A 99 -1.79 22.52 -3.58
N ASP A 100 -3.11 22.43 -3.44
CA ASP A 100 -3.84 22.88 -2.26
C ASP A 100 -3.91 21.78 -1.21
N VAL A 101 -3.86 20.49 -1.63
CA VAL A 101 -3.90 19.30 -0.76
C VAL A 101 -2.89 18.28 -1.26
N ILE A 102 -2.17 17.65 -0.34
CA ILE A 102 -1.26 16.53 -0.61
C ILE A 102 -1.94 15.24 -0.18
N HIS A 103 -2.02 14.27 -1.09
CA HIS A 103 -2.65 12.99 -0.83
C HIS A 103 -1.66 11.85 -1.01
N LEU A 104 -1.19 11.30 0.10
CA LEU A 104 -0.26 10.17 0.11
C LEU A 104 -1.01 8.85 -0.04
N HIS A 105 -0.46 7.94 -0.83
CA HIS A 105 -0.91 6.56 -0.96
C HIS A 105 0.21 5.61 -0.54
N TRP A 106 0.71 4.76 -1.44
CA TRP A 106 1.81 3.85 -1.15
C TRP A 106 3.13 4.49 -1.60
N ILE A 107 3.92 4.99 -0.63
CA ILE A 107 5.08 5.87 -0.86
C ILE A 107 6.42 5.21 -0.53
N ASN A 108 6.42 3.91 -0.37
CA ASN A 108 7.56 3.10 0.04
C ASN A 108 8.56 2.82 -1.11
N GLN A 109 9.56 2.00 -0.85
CA GLN A 109 10.58 1.57 -1.81
C GLN A 109 11.35 2.74 -2.45
N GLY A 110 11.77 3.71 -1.65
CA GLY A 110 12.59 4.82 -2.10
C GLY A 110 11.85 5.97 -2.78
N MET A 111 10.50 5.97 -2.76
CA MET A 111 9.71 7.12 -3.25
C MET A 111 9.85 8.31 -2.28
N LEU A 112 9.43 8.13 -1.02
CA LEU A 112 9.60 9.13 0.03
C LEU A 112 10.38 8.54 1.21
N SER A 113 11.19 9.38 1.84
CA SER A 113 11.80 9.08 3.14
C SER A 113 10.95 9.64 4.28
N LEU A 114 11.14 9.16 5.52
CA LEU A 114 10.52 9.75 6.72
C LEU A 114 10.84 11.26 6.84
N LYS A 115 12.07 11.66 6.48
CA LYS A 115 12.43 13.10 6.40
C LYS A 115 11.69 13.84 5.30
N GLY A 116 11.42 13.18 4.16
CA GLY A 116 10.62 13.75 3.07
C GLY A 116 9.17 13.98 3.51
N ILE A 117 8.57 13.00 4.20
CA ILE A 117 7.22 13.14 4.77
C ILE A 117 7.20 14.26 5.82
N GLN A 118 8.20 14.33 6.69
CA GLN A 118 8.34 15.41 7.68
C GLN A 118 8.33 16.79 7.02
N LYS A 119 9.08 16.99 5.93
CA LYS A 119 9.07 18.24 5.17
C LYS A 119 7.71 18.56 4.54
N ILE A 120 6.98 17.52 4.09
CA ILE A 120 5.61 17.69 3.59
C ILE A 120 4.70 18.22 4.71
N LEU A 121 4.79 17.65 5.92
CA LEU A 121 4.03 18.12 7.08
C LEU A 121 4.39 19.55 7.48
N GLN A 122 5.69 19.89 7.48
CA GLN A 122 6.21 21.22 7.79
C GLN A 122 5.84 22.28 6.74
N SER A 123 5.37 21.89 5.54
CA SER A 123 4.91 22.85 4.53
C SER A 123 3.60 23.56 4.89
N GLY A 124 2.89 23.08 5.91
CA GLY A 124 1.58 23.62 6.31
C GLY A 124 0.42 23.24 5.37
N LYS A 125 0.67 22.51 4.30
CA LYS A 125 -0.40 22.03 3.41
C LYS A 125 -1.19 20.89 4.07
N PRO A 126 -2.53 20.83 3.89
CA PRO A 126 -3.33 19.70 4.34
C PRO A 126 -2.83 18.39 3.74
N VAL A 127 -2.63 17.37 4.59
CA VAL A 127 -2.15 16.04 4.20
C VAL A 127 -3.22 14.99 4.48
N VAL A 128 -3.60 14.25 3.45
CA VAL A 128 -4.42 13.05 3.52
C VAL A 128 -3.53 11.86 3.23
N TRP A 129 -3.69 10.73 3.94
CA TRP A 129 -2.94 9.50 3.66
C TRP A 129 -3.89 8.31 3.58
N THR A 130 -4.12 7.82 2.36
CA THR A 130 -4.86 6.56 2.16
C THR A 130 -3.94 5.38 2.42
N MET A 131 -4.27 4.61 3.45
CA MET A 131 -3.58 3.39 3.83
C MET A 131 -4.10 2.21 3.02
N HIS A 132 -3.19 1.52 2.33
CA HIS A 132 -3.45 0.28 1.61
C HIS A 132 -2.96 -0.96 2.37
N ASP A 133 -2.20 -0.73 3.42
CA ASP A 133 -1.70 -1.70 4.38
C ASP A 133 -1.47 -1.01 5.73
N ILE A 134 -0.98 -1.75 6.72
CA ILE A 134 -0.80 -1.24 8.10
C ILE A 134 0.54 -0.49 8.29
N TRP A 135 1.39 -0.33 7.27
CA TRP A 135 2.72 0.26 7.40
C TRP A 135 2.75 1.64 8.09
N PRO A 136 1.83 2.59 7.83
CA PRO A 136 1.83 3.87 8.53
C PRO A 136 1.67 3.73 10.05
N ALA A 137 0.98 2.70 10.50
CA ALA A 137 0.64 2.44 11.90
C ALA A 137 1.64 1.51 12.63
N THR A 138 2.67 1.00 11.94
CA THR A 138 3.71 0.11 12.49
C THR A 138 5.08 0.76 12.39
N ALA A 139 6.12 0.11 12.93
CA ALA A 139 7.49 0.57 12.70
C ALA A 139 7.89 0.46 11.22
N PHE A 140 7.74 -0.73 10.62
CA PHE A 140 8.22 -0.97 9.26
C PHE A 140 7.51 -2.11 8.50
N CYS A 141 6.66 -2.91 9.15
CA CYS A 141 5.98 -4.03 8.50
C CYS A 141 4.67 -3.60 7.81
N HIS A 142 4.37 -4.24 6.68
CA HIS A 142 3.14 -4.03 5.91
C HIS A 142 1.99 -4.91 6.39
N VAL A 143 2.30 -6.02 7.07
CA VAL A 143 1.33 -6.96 7.64
C VAL A 143 1.79 -7.32 9.04
N THR A 144 0.89 -7.23 10.02
CA THR A 144 1.24 -7.52 11.43
C THR A 144 1.37 -9.01 11.70
N LEU A 145 0.72 -9.86 10.92
CA LEU A 145 0.65 -11.31 11.11
C LEU A 145 0.29 -11.69 12.56
N GLY A 146 -0.61 -10.94 13.20
CA GLY A 146 -1.02 -11.14 14.59
C GLY A 146 -0.12 -10.49 15.65
N CYS A 147 0.96 -9.80 15.27
CA CYS A 147 1.77 -9.01 16.20
C CYS A 147 0.95 -7.84 16.76
N GLN A 148 1.03 -7.61 18.07
CA GLN A 148 0.29 -6.53 18.77
C GLN A 148 1.20 -5.41 19.28
N HIS A 149 2.52 -5.47 19.09
CA HIS A 149 3.46 -4.49 19.65
C HIS A 149 3.18 -3.06 19.16
N PHE A 150 2.63 -2.89 17.96
CA PHE A 150 2.28 -1.58 17.40
C PHE A 150 1.20 -0.84 18.23
N THR A 151 0.48 -1.54 19.11
CA THR A 151 -0.53 -0.92 19.97
C THR A 151 0.07 -0.12 21.12
N SER A 152 1.34 -0.34 21.44
CA SER A 152 2.11 0.40 22.42
C SER A 152 3.41 0.95 21.85
N GLN A 153 4.37 0.09 21.59
CA GLN A 153 5.64 0.42 20.96
C GLN A 153 6.23 -0.81 20.28
N CYS A 154 6.62 -0.69 19.01
CA CYS A 154 7.34 -1.76 18.34
C CYS A 154 8.71 -2.01 19.01
N GLY A 155 9.04 -3.27 19.17
CA GLY A 155 10.23 -3.89 19.74
C GLY A 155 10.02 -5.37 19.77
N ASN A 156 11.03 -6.19 20.13
CA ASN A 156 10.99 -7.65 20.10
C ASN A 156 10.40 -8.18 18.79
N CYS A 157 10.90 -7.62 17.67
CA CYS A 157 10.27 -7.83 16.36
C CYS A 157 10.65 -9.20 15.80
N ARG A 158 9.66 -10.06 15.62
CA ARG A 158 9.84 -11.42 15.07
C ARG A 158 10.33 -11.46 13.61
N LEU A 159 10.26 -10.35 12.88
CA LEU A 159 10.82 -10.24 11.53
C LEU A 159 12.33 -9.99 11.56
N LEU A 160 12.90 -9.70 12.72
CA LEU A 160 14.34 -9.52 12.91
C LEU A 160 14.99 -10.83 13.37
N PRO A 161 16.27 -11.03 13.06
CA PRO A 161 17.02 -12.21 13.53
C PRO A 161 16.93 -12.40 15.04
N GLY A 162 16.74 -13.66 15.47
CA GLY A 162 16.61 -14.01 16.89
C GLY A 162 15.35 -13.48 17.57
N GLY A 163 14.33 -13.01 16.81
CA GLY A 163 13.10 -12.45 17.38
C GLY A 163 13.22 -11.01 17.90
N GLY A 164 14.33 -10.35 17.59
CA GLY A 164 14.60 -8.97 18.00
C GLY A 164 14.93 -8.81 19.51
N SER A 165 14.78 -7.59 20.01
CA SER A 165 14.91 -7.23 21.43
C SER A 165 14.03 -6.03 21.75
N SER A 166 13.91 -5.68 23.03
CA SER A 166 13.11 -4.53 23.46
C SER A 166 13.58 -3.16 22.88
N ASN A 167 14.84 -3.10 22.46
CA ASN A 167 15.43 -1.91 21.84
C ASN A 167 16.11 -2.26 20.50
N ASP A 168 15.40 -2.98 19.65
CA ASP A 168 15.88 -3.41 18.35
C ASP A 168 15.69 -2.35 17.24
N PHE A 169 15.92 -2.78 15.99
CA PHE A 169 15.79 -1.89 14.85
C PHE A 169 14.35 -1.40 14.64
N SER A 170 13.33 -2.20 15.01
CA SER A 170 11.94 -1.77 14.93
C SER A 170 11.65 -0.62 15.90
N THR A 171 12.20 -0.67 17.12
CA THR A 171 12.12 0.44 18.09
C THR A 171 12.75 1.72 17.53
N THR A 172 13.88 1.59 16.83
CA THR A 172 14.53 2.75 16.21
C THR A 172 13.65 3.41 15.15
N ILE A 173 13.05 2.62 14.24
CA ILE A 173 12.17 3.14 13.19
C ILE A 173 10.87 3.68 13.79
N TRP A 174 10.31 3.02 14.80
CA TRP A 174 9.15 3.50 15.55
C TRP A 174 9.37 4.92 16.08
N LYS A 175 10.46 5.14 16.80
CA LYS A 175 10.81 6.46 17.35
C LYS A 175 11.02 7.52 16.25
N ARG A 176 11.53 7.13 15.08
CA ARG A 176 11.65 8.04 13.92
C ARG A 176 10.29 8.43 13.36
N LYS A 177 9.37 7.47 13.21
CA LYS A 177 8.00 7.75 12.76
C LYS A 177 7.25 8.60 13.78
N GLN A 178 7.41 8.33 15.06
CA GLN A 178 6.80 9.13 16.13
C GLN A 178 7.24 10.60 16.05
N ARG A 179 8.55 10.87 15.84
CA ARG A 179 9.05 12.23 15.64
C ARG A 179 8.49 12.87 14.37
N MET A 180 8.45 12.13 13.26
CA MET A 180 7.87 12.62 12.01
C MET A 180 6.40 13.01 12.18
N LEU A 181 5.60 12.19 12.87
CA LEU A 181 4.18 12.46 13.08
C LEU A 181 3.91 13.59 14.06
N ALA A 182 4.87 13.94 14.94
CA ALA A 182 4.76 15.07 15.84
C ALA A 182 4.80 16.43 15.12
N ASP A 183 5.29 16.48 13.88
CA ASP A 183 5.45 17.72 13.10
C ASP A 183 4.16 18.20 12.40
N GLY A 184 3.07 17.44 12.49
CA GLY A 184 1.80 17.85 11.88
C GLY A 184 0.69 16.81 11.98
N SER A 185 -0.49 17.22 11.55
CA SER A 185 -1.67 16.36 11.52
C SER A 185 -1.87 15.77 10.13
N ILE A 186 -2.18 14.48 10.09
CA ILE A 186 -2.53 13.74 8.89
C ILE A 186 -3.96 13.21 9.02
N TYR A 187 -4.75 13.35 7.94
CA TYR A 187 -6.02 12.66 7.83
C TYR A 187 -5.78 11.29 7.23
N PHE A 188 -5.80 10.25 8.04
CA PHE A 188 -5.66 8.88 7.56
C PHE A 188 -6.99 8.34 7.04
N VAL A 189 -6.94 7.73 5.87
CA VAL A 189 -8.06 7.04 5.24
C VAL A 189 -7.69 5.56 5.13
N ALA A 190 -8.42 4.69 5.83
CA ALA A 190 -8.28 3.25 5.69
C ALA A 190 -9.18 2.73 4.56
N CYS A 191 -8.68 1.83 3.72
CA CYS A 191 -9.47 1.26 2.61
C CYS A 191 -10.53 0.24 3.04
N SER A 192 -10.61 -0.06 4.35
CA SER A 192 -11.62 -0.94 4.96
C SER A 192 -11.85 -0.63 6.43
N HIS A 193 -13.01 -1.00 6.97
CA HIS A 193 -13.29 -0.87 8.40
C HIS A 193 -12.33 -1.70 9.27
N TRP A 194 -11.90 -2.85 8.79
CA TRP A 194 -10.89 -3.64 9.50
C TRP A 194 -9.58 -2.86 9.65
N LEU A 195 -9.08 -2.28 8.56
CA LEU A 195 -7.84 -1.49 8.60
C LEU A 195 -7.99 -0.23 9.45
N GLU A 196 -9.16 0.43 9.42
CA GLU A 196 -9.47 1.56 10.31
C GLU A 196 -9.38 1.14 11.77
N SER A 197 -10.01 0.01 12.13
CA SER A 197 -9.98 -0.52 13.49
C SER A 197 -8.56 -0.83 13.95
N GLU A 198 -7.77 -1.52 13.11
CA GLU A 198 -6.37 -1.82 13.44
C GLU A 198 -5.51 -0.55 13.55
N ALA A 199 -5.68 0.41 12.63
CA ALA A 199 -4.93 1.66 12.66
C ALA A 199 -5.24 2.51 13.92
N LYS A 200 -6.48 2.54 14.36
CA LYS A 200 -6.90 3.22 15.61
C LYS A 200 -6.28 2.62 16.87
N ARG A 201 -5.87 1.36 16.82
CA ARG A 201 -5.16 0.70 17.93
C ARG A 201 -3.69 1.08 18.01
N SER A 202 -3.14 1.67 16.96
CA SER A 202 -1.72 2.03 16.93
C SER A 202 -1.41 3.23 17.82
N ALA A 203 -0.44 3.08 18.71
CA ALA A 203 0.05 4.19 19.51
C ALA A 203 0.80 5.26 18.67
N LEU A 204 1.32 4.92 17.48
CA LEU A 204 1.87 5.92 16.55
C LEU A 204 0.82 6.89 16.03
N LEU A 205 -0.39 6.40 15.79
CA LEU A 205 -1.47 7.19 15.19
C LEU A 205 -2.42 7.76 16.24
N SER A 206 -2.08 7.62 17.53
CA SER A 206 -2.83 8.24 18.61
C SER A 206 -2.94 9.76 18.41
N GLY A 207 -4.15 10.30 18.46
CA GLY A 207 -4.41 11.72 18.19
C GLY A 207 -4.57 12.08 16.71
N GLN A 208 -4.30 11.18 15.76
CA GLN A 208 -4.56 11.40 14.35
C GLN A 208 -6.03 11.09 14.00
N LYS A 209 -6.55 11.76 12.97
CA LYS A 209 -7.90 11.47 12.47
C LYS A 209 -7.83 10.29 11.50
N ILE A 210 -8.63 9.26 11.78
CA ILE A 210 -8.67 8.03 10.97
C ILE A 210 -10.13 7.72 10.63
N THR A 211 -10.42 7.53 9.34
CA THR A 211 -11.74 7.13 8.84
C THR A 211 -11.61 6.05 7.77
N SER A 212 -12.66 5.27 7.57
CA SER A 212 -12.71 4.28 6.48
C SER A 212 -13.42 4.87 5.26
N ILE A 213 -12.75 4.82 4.11
CA ILE A 213 -13.34 5.10 2.80
C ILE A 213 -12.86 3.99 1.85
N PRO A 214 -13.77 3.16 1.30
CA PRO A 214 -13.39 2.12 0.36
C PRO A 214 -12.67 2.65 -0.87
N ASN A 215 -11.79 1.82 -1.45
CA ASN A 215 -11.12 2.16 -2.70
C ASN A 215 -12.14 2.42 -3.81
N PRO A 216 -11.93 3.45 -4.64
CA PRO A 216 -12.86 3.79 -5.71
C PRO A 216 -12.89 2.72 -6.80
N ILE A 217 -14.10 2.49 -7.33
CA ILE A 217 -14.33 1.58 -8.45
C ILE A 217 -15.24 2.26 -9.49
N ASP A 218 -14.96 2.08 -10.78
CA ASP A 218 -15.83 2.58 -11.84
C ASP A 218 -17.02 1.63 -12.04
N THR A 219 -18.17 2.00 -11.49
CA THR A 219 -19.41 1.19 -11.55
C THR A 219 -20.03 1.10 -12.94
N ARG A 220 -19.56 1.89 -13.91
CA ARG A 220 -19.96 1.76 -15.32
C ARG A 220 -19.29 0.55 -15.96
N ILE A 221 -18.06 0.23 -15.52
CA ILE A 221 -17.25 -0.91 -15.99
C ILE A 221 -17.52 -2.13 -15.11
N TYR A 222 -17.41 -1.96 -13.80
CA TYR A 222 -17.57 -3.06 -12.82
C TYR A 222 -19.01 -3.12 -12.33
N LYS A 223 -19.86 -3.77 -13.10
CA LYS A 223 -21.29 -3.96 -12.80
C LYS A 223 -21.71 -5.40 -13.03
N LYS A 224 -22.85 -5.78 -12.45
CA LYS A 224 -23.44 -7.10 -12.69
C LYS A 224 -23.81 -7.22 -14.18
N GLY A 225 -23.30 -8.24 -14.84
CA GLY A 225 -23.62 -8.62 -16.21
C GLY A 225 -24.39 -9.93 -16.27
N ASP A 226 -24.65 -10.39 -17.49
CA ASP A 226 -25.22 -11.72 -17.70
C ASP A 226 -24.20 -12.81 -17.38
N LYS A 227 -24.62 -13.76 -16.53
CA LYS A 227 -23.77 -14.83 -16.03
C LYS A 227 -23.43 -15.86 -17.11
N GLN A 228 -24.40 -16.20 -17.97
CA GLN A 228 -24.23 -17.21 -19.00
C GLN A 228 -23.31 -16.69 -20.12
N GLU A 229 -23.57 -15.46 -20.57
CA GLU A 229 -22.72 -14.78 -21.55
C GLU A 229 -21.27 -14.67 -21.07
N ALA A 230 -21.05 -14.24 -19.81
CA ALA A 230 -19.73 -14.13 -19.25
C ALA A 230 -18.99 -15.48 -19.20
N ARG A 231 -19.69 -16.57 -18.83
CA ARG A 231 -19.11 -17.92 -18.78
C ARG A 231 -18.76 -18.44 -20.18
N GLN A 232 -19.65 -18.24 -21.15
CA GLN A 232 -19.39 -18.63 -22.54
C GLN A 232 -18.16 -17.90 -23.08
N ARG A 233 -18.08 -16.58 -22.89
CA ARG A 233 -16.95 -15.76 -23.35
C ARG A 233 -15.62 -16.16 -22.70
N LEU A 234 -15.64 -16.66 -21.47
CA LEU A 234 -14.44 -17.06 -20.72
C LEU A 234 -14.16 -18.57 -20.82
N GLY A 235 -14.95 -19.35 -21.55
CA GLY A 235 -14.79 -20.80 -21.66
C GLY A 235 -15.00 -21.54 -20.34
N LEU A 236 -15.86 -21.02 -19.46
CA LEU A 236 -16.13 -21.61 -18.14
C LEU A 236 -17.36 -22.53 -18.17
N PRO A 237 -17.40 -23.57 -17.31
CA PRO A 237 -18.56 -24.45 -17.21
C PRO A 237 -19.87 -23.68 -16.95
N LEU A 238 -20.91 -23.98 -17.73
CA LEU A 238 -22.22 -23.30 -17.65
C LEU A 238 -23.09 -23.84 -16.52
N ASP A 239 -22.96 -25.12 -16.23
CA ASP A 239 -23.79 -25.95 -15.34
C ASP A 239 -23.23 -26.08 -13.93
N LYS A 240 -21.93 -25.79 -13.72
CA LYS A 240 -21.26 -25.95 -12.42
C LYS A 240 -21.36 -24.72 -11.52
N LYS A 241 -21.27 -24.96 -10.22
CA LYS A 241 -20.98 -23.90 -9.24
C LYS A 241 -19.51 -23.50 -9.37
N LEU A 242 -19.23 -22.21 -9.57
CA LEU A 242 -17.86 -21.72 -9.69
C LEU A 242 -17.41 -21.04 -8.41
N ILE A 243 -16.25 -21.46 -7.91
CA ILE A 243 -15.54 -20.85 -6.78
C ILE A 243 -14.36 -20.10 -7.37
N LEU A 244 -14.37 -18.76 -7.29
CA LEU A 244 -13.32 -17.91 -7.85
C LEU A 244 -12.31 -17.52 -6.77
N PHE A 245 -11.05 -17.82 -7.01
CA PHE A 245 -9.92 -17.22 -6.30
C PHE A 245 -9.20 -16.23 -7.21
N ALA A 246 -8.94 -15.01 -6.71
CA ALA A 246 -8.27 -13.98 -7.48
C ALA A 246 -7.12 -13.36 -6.68
N SER A 247 -5.90 -13.39 -7.23
CA SER A 247 -4.74 -12.75 -6.64
C SER A 247 -3.71 -12.43 -7.71
N GLN A 248 -3.00 -11.31 -7.60
CA GLN A 248 -1.91 -10.96 -8.51
C GLN A 248 -0.80 -12.05 -8.52
N ARG A 249 -0.51 -12.64 -7.35
CA ARG A 249 0.39 -13.79 -7.17
C ARG A 249 -0.33 -14.82 -6.32
N VAL A 250 -0.74 -15.92 -6.91
CA VAL A 250 -1.49 -16.98 -6.21
C VAL A 250 -0.64 -17.72 -5.18
N THR A 251 0.68 -17.75 -5.37
CA THR A 251 1.65 -18.35 -4.42
C THR A 251 1.95 -17.48 -3.21
N ASN A 252 1.36 -16.28 -3.09
CA ASN A 252 1.56 -15.43 -1.93
C ASN A 252 0.73 -15.97 -0.74
N ALA A 253 1.40 -16.49 0.28
CA ALA A 253 0.76 -17.07 1.48
C ALA A 253 -0.26 -16.14 2.15
N ASN A 254 -0.01 -14.81 2.11
CA ASN A 254 -0.94 -13.82 2.69
C ASN A 254 -2.27 -13.69 1.91
N LYS A 255 -2.43 -14.38 0.77
CA LYS A 255 -3.67 -14.37 -0.04
C LYS A 255 -4.59 -15.56 0.24
N GLY A 256 -4.12 -16.57 0.98
CA GLY A 256 -4.95 -17.65 1.49
C GLY A 256 -5.29 -18.75 0.49
N MET A 257 -4.46 -18.99 -0.54
CA MET A 257 -4.67 -20.09 -1.49
C MET A 257 -4.70 -21.44 -0.76
N ASP A 258 -3.82 -21.64 0.23
CA ASP A 258 -3.76 -22.90 1.00
C ASP A 258 -5.06 -23.16 1.76
N TYR A 259 -5.67 -22.12 2.31
CA TYR A 259 -6.99 -22.24 2.95
C TYR A 259 -8.09 -22.60 1.95
N LEU A 260 -8.05 -22.04 0.73
CA LEU A 260 -9.00 -22.40 -0.30
C LEU A 260 -8.85 -23.87 -0.71
N ILE A 261 -7.61 -24.34 -0.94
CA ILE A 261 -7.34 -25.73 -1.31
C ILE A 261 -7.87 -26.67 -0.23
N GLU A 262 -7.59 -26.39 1.03
CA GLU A 262 -8.05 -27.20 2.14
C GLU A 262 -9.58 -27.18 2.27
N ALA A 263 -10.20 -26.02 2.14
CA ALA A 263 -11.65 -25.90 2.13
C ALA A 263 -12.28 -26.69 0.97
N CYS A 264 -11.69 -26.65 -0.22
CA CYS A 264 -12.19 -27.42 -1.37
C CYS A 264 -12.05 -28.94 -1.18
N ARG A 265 -11.01 -29.42 -0.48
CA ARG A 265 -10.88 -30.84 -0.14
C ARG A 265 -11.97 -31.32 0.82
N GLN A 266 -12.38 -30.46 1.74
CA GLN A 266 -13.44 -30.75 2.71
C GLN A 266 -14.83 -30.61 2.10
N LEU A 267 -15.00 -29.73 1.10
CA LEU A 267 -16.25 -29.51 0.38
C LEU A 267 -16.44 -30.62 -0.66
N GLN A 268 -17.19 -31.67 -0.31
CA GLN A 268 -17.60 -32.71 -1.24
C GLN A 268 -18.70 -32.17 -2.17
N LEU A 269 -18.35 -31.28 -3.10
CA LEU A 269 -19.29 -30.71 -4.08
C LEU A 269 -18.92 -31.18 -5.49
N PRO A 270 -19.53 -32.28 -5.97
CA PRO A 270 -19.24 -32.83 -7.30
C PRO A 270 -19.53 -31.85 -8.44
N ASP A 271 -20.51 -30.95 -8.23
CA ASP A 271 -20.94 -29.94 -9.21
C ASP A 271 -20.20 -28.60 -9.09
N ALA A 272 -19.08 -28.54 -8.38
CA ALA A 272 -18.30 -27.34 -8.27
C ALA A 272 -17.00 -27.40 -9.12
N ALA A 273 -16.55 -26.24 -9.57
CA ALA A 273 -15.25 -26.06 -10.18
C ALA A 273 -14.56 -24.82 -9.59
N VAL A 274 -13.26 -24.93 -9.38
CA VAL A 274 -12.44 -23.80 -8.89
C VAL A 274 -11.87 -23.07 -10.09
N VAL A 275 -11.99 -21.76 -10.10
CA VAL A 275 -11.41 -20.86 -11.11
C VAL A 275 -10.35 -20.01 -10.43
N ILE A 276 -9.13 -20.04 -10.94
CA ILE A 276 -8.01 -19.29 -10.39
C ILE A 276 -7.66 -18.16 -11.37
N LEU A 277 -7.71 -16.92 -10.89
CA LEU A 277 -7.33 -15.73 -11.63
C LEU A 277 -6.06 -15.13 -11.01
N GLY A 278 -4.95 -15.19 -11.74
CA GLY A 278 -3.69 -14.60 -11.31
C GLY A 278 -2.47 -15.23 -11.94
N GLY A 279 -1.29 -14.63 -11.69
CA GLY A 279 -0.02 -15.17 -12.14
C GLY A 279 0.55 -16.24 -11.19
N HIS A 280 1.44 -17.10 -11.74
CA HIS A 280 2.09 -18.20 -11.00
C HIS A 280 1.10 -19.24 -10.45
N ALA A 281 0.10 -19.59 -11.25
CA ALA A 281 -0.90 -20.61 -10.92
C ALA A 281 -0.49 -22.03 -11.37
N GLU A 282 0.70 -22.18 -11.96
CA GLU A 282 1.26 -23.45 -12.46
C GLU A 282 1.86 -24.27 -11.32
#